data_e45fc8084973b8f810a12cf9cde51232
#
_entry.id   e45fc8084973b8f810a12cf9cde51232
#
_cell.length_a   1.000
_cell.length_b   1.000
_cell.length_c   1.000
_cell.angle_alpha   90.00
_cell.angle_beta   90.00
_cell.angle_gamma   90.00
#
_symmetry.space_group_name_H-M   'P 1'
#
loop_
_entity.id
_entity.type
_entity.pdbx_description
1 polymer ?
#
loop_
_entity_poly.entity_id
_entity_poly.type
_entity_poly.pdbx_seq_one_letter_code
_entity_poly.pdbx_strand_id
1 'polypeptide(L)'
;MTAKEAKAINTYLRQHPPKYDNQSKDYERENLPNKAGTHHCDGIQAVMYARLRKVDNDFGRTARQRKLMELLLEKVLDGGMSMTELNNLLNACMPYVQTNMKASTLFDLALGVLRSGISDRLTRGESLLEQHHVPMDGTYSYLDVDGASVINMGSKSFPKNVRALHEFIYGEYIPAD
;
A
#
# COMPACT_ATOMS: atom_id res chain seq x y z
N MET A 1 -6.41 11.28 -0.89
CA MET A 1 -5.80 11.83 0.34
C MET A 1 -6.77 12.81 0.99
N THR A 2 -6.84 12.86 2.30
CA THR A 2 -7.63 13.85 3.07
C THR A 2 -6.82 15.12 3.31
N ALA A 3 -7.49 16.25 3.62
CA ALA A 3 -6.81 17.48 3.99
C ALA A 3 -5.93 17.33 5.24
N LYS A 4 -6.34 16.49 6.20
CA LYS A 4 -5.59 16.19 7.42
C LYS A 4 -4.29 15.44 7.12
N GLU A 5 -4.32 14.50 6.20
CA GLU A 5 -3.14 13.75 5.73
C GLU A 5 -2.15 14.65 5.00
N ALA A 6 -2.62 15.47 4.06
CA ALA A 6 -1.78 16.43 3.33
C ALA A 6 -1.06 17.40 4.29
N LYS A 7 -1.81 17.98 5.24
CA LYS A 7 -1.25 18.85 6.26
C LYS A 7 -0.22 18.15 7.15
N ALA A 8 -0.48 16.90 7.53
CA ALA A 8 0.43 16.12 8.36
C ALA A 8 1.75 15.82 7.64
N ILE A 9 1.70 15.48 6.33
CA ILE A 9 2.88 15.28 5.50
C ILE A 9 3.70 16.56 5.41
N ASN A 10 3.08 17.68 5.03
CA ASN A 10 3.76 18.96 4.91
C ASN A 10 4.43 19.37 6.24
N THR A 11 3.73 19.22 7.36
CA THR A 11 4.25 19.53 8.68
C THR A 11 5.45 18.69 9.03
N TYR A 12 5.37 17.37 8.81
CA TYR A 12 6.46 16.45 9.09
C TYR A 12 7.71 16.77 8.25
N LEU A 13 7.55 16.95 6.94
CA LEU A 13 8.66 17.22 6.03
C LEU A 13 9.34 18.57 6.29
N ARG A 14 8.58 19.58 6.74
CA ARG A 14 9.14 20.85 7.19
C ARG A 14 9.99 20.71 8.45
N GLN A 15 9.55 19.87 9.41
CA GLN A 15 10.25 19.63 10.67
C GLN A 15 11.44 18.68 10.52
N HIS A 16 11.39 17.78 9.54
CA HIS A 16 12.37 16.73 9.30
C HIS A 16 12.75 16.72 7.82
N PRO A 17 13.47 17.73 7.34
CA PRO A 17 13.92 17.74 5.94
C PRO A 17 14.78 16.52 5.67
N PRO A 18 14.55 15.79 4.58
CA PRO A 18 15.33 14.60 4.26
C PRO A 18 16.79 14.95 4.04
N LYS A 19 17.67 14.21 4.68
CA LYS A 19 19.13 14.33 4.55
C LYS A 19 19.66 13.56 3.34
N TYR A 20 18.98 13.62 2.20
CA TYR A 20 19.47 12.96 0.99
C TYR A 20 20.42 13.92 0.24
N ASP A 21 21.70 13.59 0.34
CA ASP A 21 22.80 14.44 -0.04
C ASP A 21 23.16 14.36 -1.54
N ASN A 22 22.38 13.71 -2.38
CA ASN A 22 22.77 13.48 -3.78
C ASN A 22 21.76 13.93 -4.83
N GLN A 23 20.74 14.65 -4.47
CA GLN A 23 19.88 15.32 -5.46
C GLN A 23 20.03 16.83 -5.29
N SER A 24 20.28 17.49 -6.40
CA SER A 24 20.61 18.90 -6.56
C SER A 24 20.06 19.79 -5.44
N LYS A 25 20.91 20.66 -4.91
CA LYS A 25 20.60 21.69 -3.90
C LYS A 25 19.42 22.62 -4.29
N ASP A 26 18.88 22.44 -5.49
CA ASP A 26 17.88 23.29 -6.12
C ASP A 26 16.49 22.65 -6.19
N TYR A 27 16.26 21.45 -5.60
CA TYR A 27 14.94 20.88 -5.55
C TYR A 27 14.13 21.46 -4.38
N GLU A 28 13.39 22.54 -4.64
CA GLU A 28 12.37 23.03 -3.72
C GLU A 28 11.13 22.13 -3.82
N ARG A 29 10.90 21.37 -2.78
CA ARG A 29 9.68 20.53 -2.68
C ARG A 29 8.46 21.41 -2.47
N GLU A 30 7.52 21.33 -3.40
CA GLU A 30 6.23 21.97 -3.23
C GLU A 30 5.42 21.28 -2.11
N ASN A 31 4.73 22.09 -1.32
CA ASN A 31 3.80 21.58 -0.32
C ASN A 31 2.56 21.00 -1.01
N LEU A 32 2.06 19.87 -0.48
CA LEU A 32 0.78 19.35 -0.91
C LEU A 32 -0.35 20.34 -0.56
N PRO A 33 -1.34 20.54 -1.45
CA PRO A 33 -2.50 21.35 -1.12
C PRO A 33 -3.22 20.80 0.12
N ASN A 34 -3.50 21.66 1.11
CA ASN A 34 -4.19 21.27 2.36
C ASN A 34 -5.70 21.09 2.15
N LYS A 35 -6.10 20.32 1.15
CA LYS A 35 -7.48 19.98 0.82
C LYS A 35 -7.62 18.49 0.50
N ALA A 36 -8.81 17.95 0.63
CA ALA A 36 -9.08 16.58 0.20
C ALA A 36 -9.06 16.47 -1.33
N GLY A 37 -8.59 15.33 -1.84
CA GLY A 37 -8.56 15.07 -3.28
C GLY A 37 -7.36 14.22 -3.72
N THR A 38 -7.21 14.11 -5.04
CA THR A 38 -6.05 13.50 -5.67
C THR A 38 -4.93 14.54 -5.75
N HIS A 39 -3.73 14.15 -5.32
CA HIS A 39 -2.55 15.01 -5.32
C HIS A 39 -1.40 14.30 -6.03
N HIS A 40 -0.66 15.06 -6.82
CA HIS A 40 0.64 14.58 -7.28
C HIS A 40 1.62 14.63 -6.11
N CYS A 41 2.25 13.50 -5.82
CA CYS A 41 3.24 13.36 -4.75
C CYS A 41 4.60 13.02 -5.33
N ASP A 42 5.65 13.64 -4.82
CA ASP A 42 7.00 13.13 -5.04
C ASP A 42 7.22 11.83 -4.25
N GLY A 43 8.34 11.13 -4.50
CA GLY A 43 8.62 9.84 -3.85
C GLY A 43 8.68 9.93 -2.31
N ILE A 44 9.17 11.05 -1.76
CA ILE A 44 9.26 11.25 -0.31
C ILE A 44 7.88 11.51 0.28
N GLN A 45 7.06 12.34 -0.37
CA GLN A 45 5.67 12.58 0.03
C GLN A 45 4.84 11.30 -0.02
N ALA A 46 5.03 10.46 -1.04
CA ALA A 46 4.38 9.17 -1.17
C ALA A 46 4.77 8.21 -0.03
N VAL A 47 6.06 8.11 0.29
CA VAL A 47 6.55 7.32 1.43
C VAL A 47 5.99 7.86 2.75
N MET A 48 5.95 9.18 2.93
CA MET A 48 5.37 9.79 4.14
C MET A 48 3.88 9.52 4.27
N TYR A 49 3.11 9.54 3.16
CA TYR A 49 1.72 9.15 3.14
C TYR A 49 1.51 7.71 3.68
N ALA A 50 2.31 6.76 3.21
CA ALA A 50 2.27 5.37 3.67
C ALA A 50 2.68 5.20 5.14
N ARG A 51 3.49 6.12 5.68
CA ARG A 51 4.05 6.06 7.04
C ARG A 51 3.28 6.87 8.09
N LEU A 52 2.26 7.64 7.72
CA LEU A 52 1.48 8.44 8.66
C LEU A 52 0.87 7.56 9.76
N ARG A 53 1.12 7.92 11.03
CA ARG A 53 0.60 7.22 12.22
C ARG A 53 -0.33 8.07 13.07
N LYS A 54 -0.15 9.40 13.07
CA LYS A 54 -0.85 10.33 13.96
C LYS A 54 -2.19 10.83 13.41
N VAL A 55 -2.64 10.32 12.29
CA VAL A 55 -3.85 10.77 11.61
C VAL A 55 -5.04 9.89 11.97
N ASP A 56 -4.79 8.60 12.12
CA ASP A 56 -5.75 7.54 12.39
C ASP A 56 -5.08 6.31 13.07
N ASN A 57 -5.77 5.18 13.11
CA ASN A 57 -5.28 3.92 13.65
C ASN A 57 -4.37 3.14 12.65
N ASP A 58 -3.92 1.97 13.06
CA ASP A 58 -3.03 1.12 12.26
C ASP A 58 -3.70 0.57 10.99
N PHE A 59 -5.00 0.31 11.01
CA PHE A 59 -5.77 -0.09 9.83
C PHE A 59 -5.79 1.00 8.76
N GLY A 60 -5.95 2.28 9.16
CA GLY A 60 -5.85 3.41 8.24
C GLY A 60 -4.45 3.51 7.60
N ARG A 61 -3.38 3.28 8.38
CA ARG A 61 -2.01 3.22 7.83
C ARG A 61 -1.88 2.10 6.81
N THR A 62 -2.35 0.90 7.13
CA THR A 62 -2.28 -0.25 6.22
C THR A 62 -3.11 -0.02 4.95
N ALA A 63 -4.28 0.61 5.07
CA ALA A 63 -5.10 1.00 3.92
C ALA A 63 -4.36 1.98 3.00
N ARG A 64 -3.64 2.98 3.55
CA ARG A 64 -2.81 3.89 2.75
C ARG A 64 -1.66 3.18 2.05
N GLN A 65 -1.00 2.23 2.71
CA GLN A 65 0.06 1.43 2.10
C GLN A 65 -0.47 0.62 0.92
N ARG A 66 -1.60 -0.05 1.08
CA ARG A 66 -2.26 -0.80 -0.01
C ARG A 66 -2.65 0.13 -1.16
N LYS A 67 -3.25 1.30 -0.85
CA LYS A 67 -3.62 2.28 -1.89
C LYS A 67 -2.41 2.80 -2.65
N LEU A 68 -1.30 3.04 -1.97
CA LEU A 68 -0.05 3.43 -2.64
C LEU A 68 0.46 2.34 -3.59
N MET A 69 0.44 1.08 -3.15
CA MET A 69 0.85 -0.05 -4.01
C MET A 69 -0.05 -0.20 -5.22
N GLU A 70 -1.37 -0.05 -5.06
CA GLU A 70 -2.33 -0.07 -6.16
C GLU A 70 -2.02 1.04 -7.19
N LEU A 71 -1.84 2.28 -6.73
CA LEU A 71 -1.51 3.43 -7.61
C LEU A 71 -0.15 3.27 -8.31
N LEU A 72 0.83 2.65 -7.66
CA LEU A 72 2.11 2.34 -8.30
C LEU A 72 1.95 1.27 -9.38
N LEU A 73 1.17 0.24 -9.11
CA LEU A 73 0.87 -0.81 -10.08
C LEU A 73 0.09 -0.25 -11.29
N GLU A 74 -0.95 0.56 -11.03
CA GLU A 74 -1.69 1.28 -12.07
C GLU A 74 -0.73 2.10 -12.95
N LYS A 75 0.17 2.87 -12.35
CA LYS A 75 1.13 3.70 -13.07
C LYS A 75 2.09 2.88 -13.94
N VAL A 76 2.53 1.72 -13.45
CA VAL A 76 3.39 0.80 -14.21
C VAL A 76 2.65 0.21 -15.41
N LEU A 77 1.38 -0.14 -15.24
CA LEU A 77 0.56 -0.79 -16.27
C LEU A 77 0.03 0.21 -17.31
N ASP A 78 -0.45 1.37 -16.87
CA ASP A 78 -1.03 2.42 -17.74
C ASP A 78 0.04 3.08 -18.63
N GLY A 79 1.27 3.17 -18.16
CA GLY A 79 2.40 3.75 -18.89
C GLY A 79 2.90 2.92 -20.06
N GLY A 80 2.35 1.71 -20.31
CA GLY A 80 2.81 0.82 -21.39
C GLY A 80 4.30 0.47 -21.26
N MET A 81 4.75 0.16 -20.04
CA MET A 81 6.16 -0.05 -19.70
C MET A 81 6.84 -1.04 -20.67
N SER A 82 7.92 -0.61 -21.30
CA SER A 82 8.76 -1.45 -22.15
C SER A 82 9.54 -2.47 -21.31
N MET A 83 10.03 -3.54 -21.95
CA MET A 83 10.91 -4.53 -21.27
C MET A 83 12.15 -3.91 -20.67
N THR A 84 12.72 -2.88 -21.30
CA THR A 84 13.88 -2.16 -20.79
C THR A 84 13.54 -1.39 -19.53
N GLU A 85 12.40 -0.70 -19.48
CA GLU A 85 11.94 0.04 -18.31
C GLU A 85 11.60 -0.91 -17.16
N LEU A 86 10.95 -2.04 -17.43
CA LEU A 86 10.69 -3.07 -16.42
C LEU A 86 11.99 -3.60 -15.81
N ASN A 87 12.96 -3.93 -16.64
CA ASN A 87 14.27 -4.41 -16.18
C ASN A 87 14.99 -3.34 -15.35
N ASN A 88 14.96 -2.09 -15.76
CA ASN A 88 15.54 -0.97 -15.03
C ASN A 88 14.86 -0.79 -13.67
N LEU A 89 13.54 -0.88 -13.61
CA LEU A 89 12.76 -0.79 -12.36
C LEU A 89 13.15 -1.94 -11.41
N LEU A 90 13.18 -3.18 -11.90
CA LEU A 90 13.57 -4.33 -11.10
C LEU A 90 15.00 -4.19 -10.57
N ASN A 91 15.95 -3.81 -11.42
CA ASN A 91 17.34 -3.60 -11.00
C ASN A 91 17.49 -2.47 -9.98
N ALA A 92 16.68 -1.40 -10.07
CA ALA A 92 16.66 -0.33 -9.09
C ALA A 92 16.09 -0.79 -7.73
N CYS A 93 15.13 -1.72 -7.72
CA CYS A 93 14.51 -2.23 -6.50
C CYS A 93 15.34 -3.35 -5.82
N MET A 94 16.07 -4.17 -6.60
CA MET A 94 16.79 -5.35 -6.10
C MET A 94 17.73 -5.07 -4.92
N PRO A 95 18.49 -3.97 -4.86
CA PRO A 95 19.36 -3.67 -3.72
C PRO A 95 18.63 -3.52 -2.37
N TYR A 96 17.32 -3.25 -2.42
CA TYR A 96 16.48 -3.03 -1.24
C TYR A 96 15.62 -4.24 -0.87
N VAL A 97 15.69 -5.32 -1.64
CA VAL A 97 14.87 -6.54 -1.43
C VAL A 97 15.77 -7.68 -0.96
N GLN A 98 15.47 -8.23 0.21
CA GLN A 98 16.07 -9.47 0.69
C GLN A 98 15.15 -10.65 0.35
N THR A 99 15.58 -11.52 -0.54
CA THR A 99 14.81 -12.69 -0.97
C THR A 99 15.75 -13.83 -1.35
N ASN A 100 15.25 -15.07 -1.22
CA ASN A 100 15.90 -16.26 -1.74
C ASN A 100 15.53 -16.56 -3.21
N MET A 101 14.69 -15.73 -3.82
CA MET A 101 14.31 -15.87 -5.22
C MET A 101 15.40 -15.33 -6.13
N LYS A 102 15.64 -16.01 -7.25
CA LYS A 102 16.56 -15.52 -8.28
C LYS A 102 15.95 -14.32 -9.01
N ALA A 103 16.79 -13.38 -9.44
CA ALA A 103 16.34 -12.21 -10.22
C ALA A 103 15.54 -12.61 -11.48
N SER A 104 15.93 -13.70 -12.17
CA SER A 104 15.17 -14.24 -13.31
C SER A 104 13.76 -14.67 -12.92
N THR A 105 13.57 -15.30 -11.76
CA THR A 105 12.25 -15.71 -11.27
C THR A 105 11.37 -14.49 -10.97
N LEU A 106 11.93 -13.44 -10.37
CA LEU A 106 11.20 -12.18 -10.13
C LEU A 106 10.80 -11.51 -11.45
N PHE A 107 11.70 -11.53 -12.44
CA PHE A 107 11.41 -11.01 -13.77
C PHE A 107 10.29 -11.81 -14.47
N ASP A 108 10.34 -13.14 -14.42
CA ASP A 108 9.31 -14.01 -14.99
C ASP A 108 7.94 -13.80 -14.32
N LEU A 109 7.92 -13.60 -12.99
CA LEU A 109 6.69 -13.27 -12.26
C LEU A 109 6.13 -11.91 -12.69
N ALA A 110 6.97 -10.89 -12.82
CA ALA A 110 6.55 -9.57 -13.30
C ALA A 110 5.99 -9.64 -14.72
N LEU A 111 6.63 -10.41 -15.61
CA LEU A 111 6.12 -10.68 -16.96
C LEU A 111 4.80 -11.44 -16.93
N GLY A 112 4.66 -12.43 -16.04
CA GLY A 112 3.41 -13.17 -15.84
C GLY A 112 2.25 -12.25 -15.48
N VAL A 113 2.48 -11.31 -14.56
CA VAL A 113 1.50 -10.28 -14.19
C VAL A 113 1.13 -9.41 -15.40
N LEU A 114 2.11 -8.90 -16.13
CA LEU A 114 1.85 -8.07 -17.31
C LEU A 114 1.07 -8.82 -18.42
N ARG A 115 1.30 -10.13 -18.55
CA ARG A 115 0.63 -10.99 -19.56
C ARG A 115 -0.73 -11.54 -19.11
N SER A 116 -1.07 -11.43 -17.83
CA SER A 116 -2.31 -12.01 -17.28
C SER A 116 -3.60 -11.27 -17.64
N GLY A 117 -3.54 -10.27 -18.51
CA GLY A 117 -4.70 -9.43 -18.86
C GLY A 117 -5.05 -8.40 -17.76
N ILE A 118 -4.15 -8.17 -16.81
CA ILE A 118 -4.36 -7.19 -15.74
C ILE A 118 -4.55 -5.77 -16.30
N SER A 119 -3.91 -5.46 -17.44
CA SER A 119 -4.09 -4.19 -18.18
C SER A 119 -5.52 -4.02 -18.70
N ASP A 120 -6.18 -5.12 -19.11
CA ASP A 120 -7.57 -5.08 -19.55
C ASP A 120 -8.53 -4.81 -18.38
N ARG A 121 -8.22 -5.30 -17.18
CA ARG A 121 -8.96 -4.98 -15.95
C ARG A 121 -8.86 -3.49 -15.64
N LEU A 122 -7.66 -2.91 -15.73
CA LEU A 122 -7.43 -1.48 -15.55
C LEU A 122 -8.27 -0.65 -16.54
N THR A 123 -8.26 -1.03 -17.82
CA THR A 123 -9.06 -0.35 -18.87
C THR A 123 -10.56 -0.40 -18.58
N ARG A 124 -11.06 -1.46 -17.94
CA ARG A 124 -12.46 -1.58 -17.50
C ARG A 124 -12.75 -0.87 -16.19
N GLY A 125 -11.76 -0.23 -15.56
CA GLY A 125 -11.90 0.44 -14.26
C GLY A 125 -12.08 -0.54 -13.09
N GLU A 126 -11.69 -1.80 -13.25
CA GLU A 126 -11.73 -2.82 -12.21
C GLU A 126 -10.55 -2.64 -11.25
N SER A 127 -10.73 -2.96 -9.97
CA SER A 127 -9.62 -2.98 -9.02
C SER A 127 -8.61 -4.05 -9.41
N LEU A 128 -7.33 -3.67 -9.44
CA LEU A 128 -6.23 -4.58 -9.75
C LEU A 128 -5.87 -5.49 -8.57
N LEU A 129 -6.20 -5.06 -7.35
CA LEU A 129 -5.91 -5.77 -6.11
C LEU A 129 -7.21 -5.94 -5.32
N GLU A 130 -7.64 -7.17 -5.15
CA GLU A 130 -8.67 -7.49 -4.18
C GLU A 130 -8.06 -7.46 -2.78
N GLN A 131 -8.72 -6.80 -1.86
CA GLN A 131 -8.17 -6.52 -0.54
C GLN A 131 -9.15 -6.95 0.54
N HIS A 132 -8.63 -7.66 1.51
CA HIS A 132 -9.36 -8.04 2.72
C HIS A 132 -8.49 -7.79 3.95
N HIS A 133 -9.11 -7.54 5.09
CA HIS A 133 -8.39 -7.45 6.35
C HIS A 133 -9.14 -8.19 7.47
N VAL A 134 -8.36 -8.75 8.37
CA VAL A 134 -8.87 -9.45 9.56
C VAL A 134 -8.23 -8.78 10.78
N PRO A 135 -9.05 -8.39 11.77
CA PRO A 135 -10.51 -8.52 11.87
C PRO A 135 -11.26 -7.55 10.95
N MET A 136 -12.46 -7.98 10.49
CA MET A 136 -13.34 -7.11 9.72
C MET A 136 -13.87 -5.96 10.58
N ASP A 137 -14.21 -4.84 9.94
CA ASP A 137 -14.83 -3.70 10.63
C ASP A 137 -16.11 -4.12 11.37
N GLY A 138 -16.25 -3.59 12.59
CA GLY A 138 -17.38 -3.91 13.47
C GLY A 138 -17.31 -5.29 14.14
N THR A 139 -16.24 -6.07 13.94
CA THR A 139 -16.06 -7.39 14.59
C THR A 139 -15.01 -7.39 15.70
N TYR A 140 -14.44 -6.24 16.03
CA TYR A 140 -13.43 -6.09 17.06
C TYR A 140 -13.63 -4.80 17.87
N SER A 141 -12.98 -4.74 19.02
CA SER A 141 -12.83 -3.55 19.85
C SER A 141 -11.38 -3.42 20.29
N TYR A 142 -11.00 -2.22 20.72
CA TYR A 142 -9.70 -2.01 21.35
C TYR A 142 -9.84 -2.18 22.86
N LEU A 143 -8.90 -2.91 23.46
CA LEU A 143 -8.73 -3.02 24.91
C LEU A 143 -7.35 -2.49 25.28
N ASP A 144 -7.26 -1.83 26.44
CA ASP A 144 -5.97 -1.55 27.06
C ASP A 144 -5.60 -2.71 27.98
N VAL A 145 -4.43 -3.30 27.75
CA VAL A 145 -3.86 -4.34 28.61
C VAL A 145 -2.45 -3.87 29.00
N ASP A 146 -2.28 -3.53 30.24
CA ASP A 146 -1.01 -3.04 30.82
C ASP A 146 -0.41 -1.86 30.03
N GLY A 147 -1.26 -0.91 29.61
CA GLY A 147 -0.86 0.27 28.82
C GLY A 147 -0.62 -0.01 27.32
N ALA A 148 -0.87 -1.24 26.86
CA ALA A 148 -0.82 -1.61 25.44
C ALA A 148 -2.23 -1.70 24.86
N SER A 149 -2.48 -1.02 23.74
CA SER A 149 -3.73 -1.15 23.00
C SER A 149 -3.72 -2.44 22.19
N VAL A 150 -4.60 -3.38 22.55
CA VAL A 150 -4.74 -4.67 21.89
C VAL A 150 -6.09 -4.79 21.20
N ILE A 151 -6.14 -5.60 20.13
CA ILE A 151 -7.37 -5.89 19.39
C ILE A 151 -8.05 -7.10 20.03
N ASN A 152 -9.31 -6.93 20.41
CA ASN A 152 -10.16 -8.00 20.94
C ASN A 152 -11.30 -8.28 19.97
N MET A 153 -11.31 -9.46 19.37
CA MET A 153 -12.40 -9.91 18.49
C MET A 153 -13.58 -10.54 19.22
N GLY A 154 -13.38 -11.01 20.45
CA GLY A 154 -14.39 -11.80 21.14
C GLY A 154 -14.72 -13.15 20.46
N SER A 155 -15.25 -14.08 21.22
CA SER A 155 -15.51 -15.45 20.75
C SER A 155 -16.55 -15.54 19.63
N LYS A 156 -17.55 -14.65 19.62
CA LYS A 156 -18.63 -14.64 18.61
C LYS A 156 -18.19 -14.04 17.27
N SER A 157 -17.19 -13.18 17.28
CA SER A 157 -16.68 -12.52 16.07
C SER A 157 -15.61 -13.34 15.36
N PHE A 158 -14.89 -14.17 16.09
CA PHE A 158 -13.83 -15.01 15.51
C PHE A 158 -14.33 -15.91 14.37
N PRO A 159 -15.39 -16.73 14.54
CA PRO A 159 -15.90 -17.57 13.44
C PRO A 159 -16.36 -16.78 12.21
N LYS A 160 -16.90 -15.57 12.42
CA LYS A 160 -17.31 -14.70 11.31
C LYS A 160 -16.11 -14.24 10.47
N ASN A 161 -15.01 -13.90 11.14
CA ASN A 161 -13.78 -13.48 10.46
C ASN A 161 -13.13 -14.65 9.71
N VAL A 162 -13.11 -15.86 10.30
CA VAL A 162 -12.63 -17.07 9.64
C VAL A 162 -13.43 -17.37 8.38
N ARG A 163 -14.76 -17.32 8.49
CA ARG A 163 -15.64 -17.54 7.34
C ARG A 163 -15.38 -16.54 6.21
N ALA A 164 -15.33 -15.24 6.53
CA ALA A 164 -15.10 -14.19 5.54
C ALA A 164 -13.73 -14.32 4.88
N LEU A 165 -12.70 -14.72 5.63
CA LEU A 165 -11.37 -14.98 5.09
C LEU A 165 -11.37 -16.16 4.11
N HIS A 166 -12.07 -17.27 4.45
CA HIS A 166 -12.19 -18.42 3.55
C HIS A 166 -12.95 -18.05 2.28
N GLU A 167 -14.08 -17.35 2.40
CA GLU A 167 -14.85 -16.87 1.26
C GLU A 167 -14.03 -15.95 0.35
N PHE A 168 -13.18 -15.08 0.94
CA PHE A 168 -12.29 -14.22 0.18
C PHE A 168 -11.18 -14.98 -0.57
N ILE A 169 -10.57 -16.00 0.07
CA ILE A 169 -9.42 -16.74 -0.51
C ILE A 169 -9.88 -17.81 -1.49
N TYR A 170 -10.96 -18.54 -1.15
CA TYR A 170 -11.38 -19.76 -1.86
C TYR A 170 -12.69 -19.60 -2.64
N GLY A 171 -13.38 -18.44 -2.50
CA GLY A 171 -14.72 -18.24 -3.06
C GLY A 171 -15.85 -18.87 -2.26
N GLU A 172 -15.52 -19.73 -1.29
CA GLU A 172 -16.48 -20.42 -0.42
C GLU A 172 -15.91 -20.66 0.99
N TYR A 173 -16.81 -20.92 1.93
CA TYR A 173 -16.40 -21.31 3.28
C TYR A 173 -16.01 -22.78 3.33
N ILE A 174 -14.79 -23.07 3.75
CA ILE A 174 -14.27 -24.41 3.98
C ILE A 174 -14.28 -24.63 5.50
N PRO A 175 -15.19 -25.46 6.05
CA PRO A 175 -15.18 -25.78 7.48
C PRO A 175 -13.91 -26.56 7.85
N ALA A 176 -13.42 -26.37 9.06
CA ALA A 176 -12.39 -27.25 9.60
C ALA A 176 -13.01 -28.61 9.90
N ASP A 177 -12.29 -29.70 9.59
CA ASP A 177 -12.62 -31.05 9.94
C ASP A 177 -12.59 -31.28 11.46
#